data_dd6eb5fb9115737945b1c23590c1b50c
#
_entry.id   dd6eb5fb9115737945b1c23590c1b50c
#
_cell.length_a   1.000
_cell.length_b   1.000
_cell.length_c   1.000
_cell.angle_alpha   90.00
_cell.angle_beta   90.00
_cell.angle_gamma   90.00
#
_symmetry.space_group_name_H-M   'P 1'
#
loop_
_entity.id
_entity.type
_entity.pdbx_description
1 polymer ?
#
loop_
_entity_poly.entity_id
_entity_poly.type
_entity_poly.pdbx_seq_one_letter_code
_entity_poly.pdbx_strand_id
1 'polypeptide(L)' 'MRSNLLMNCLWYEDISPENLANILEITPEDLFRKIFQEEDFTLEEIQRIVSLLGLSNDEVDAIFFK' A
#
# COMPACT_ATOMS: atom_id res chain seq x y z
N MET A 1 8.27 -6.33 -0.64
CA MET A 1 7.54 -5.10 -1.07
C MET A 1 8.48 -3.92 -1.14
N ARG A 2 8.30 -3.07 -2.11
CA ARG A 2 9.06 -1.82 -2.19
C ARG A 2 8.24 -0.69 -1.56
N SER A 3 8.40 -0.50 -0.27
CA SER A 3 7.60 0.46 0.50
C SER A 3 7.79 1.90 0.03
N ASN A 4 8.99 2.26 -0.45
CA ASN A 4 9.23 3.60 -0.97
C ASN A 4 8.39 3.89 -2.21
N LEU A 5 8.18 2.91 -3.09
CA LEU A 5 7.32 3.08 -4.26
C LEU A 5 5.87 3.25 -3.85
N LEU A 6 5.41 2.47 -2.88
CA LEU A 6 4.06 2.61 -2.36
C LEU A 6 3.85 3.99 -1.73
N MET A 7 4.78 4.44 -0.91
CA MET A 7 4.69 5.76 -0.27
C MET A 7 4.69 6.87 -1.31
N ASN A 8 5.48 6.76 -2.38
CA ASN A 8 5.47 7.73 -3.46
C ASN A 8 4.10 7.80 -4.16
N CYS A 9 3.47 6.65 -4.38
CA CYS A 9 2.13 6.61 -4.97
C CYS A 9 1.10 7.31 -4.06
N LEU A 10 1.15 7.04 -2.76
CA LEU A 10 0.26 7.69 -1.80
C LEU A 10 0.46 9.19 -1.78
N TRP A 11 1.72 9.62 -1.80
CA TRP A 11 2.06 11.03 -1.84
C TRP A 11 1.52 11.70 -3.09
N TYR A 12 1.71 11.06 -4.24
CA TYR A 12 1.26 11.58 -5.53
C TYR A 12 -0.26 11.73 -5.59
N GLU A 13 -0.97 10.76 -5.01
CA GLU A 13 -2.45 10.76 -4.99
C GLU A 13 -3.02 11.53 -3.79
N ASP A 14 -2.17 12.14 -2.99
CA ASP A 14 -2.58 12.90 -1.81
C ASP A 14 -3.39 12.06 -0.81
N ILE A 15 -2.97 10.83 -0.60
CA ILE A 15 -3.60 9.92 0.34
C ILE A 15 -2.70 9.77 1.56
N SER A 16 -3.24 10.11 2.73
CA SER A 16 -2.48 9.95 3.97
C SER A 16 -2.42 8.47 4.38
N PRO A 17 -1.38 8.06 5.11
CA PRO A 17 -1.33 6.71 5.66
C PRO A 17 -2.54 6.36 6.52
N GLU A 18 -3.06 7.32 7.28
CA GLU A 18 -4.24 7.11 8.11
C GLU A 18 -5.47 6.76 7.27
N ASN A 19 -5.65 7.47 6.16
CA ASN A 19 -6.73 7.19 5.22
C ASN A 19 -6.56 5.80 4.60
N LEU A 20 -5.35 5.44 4.24
CA LEU A 20 -5.08 4.11 3.70
C LEU A 20 -5.41 3.03 4.73
N ALA A 21 -5.02 3.22 5.99
CA ALA A 21 -5.34 2.28 7.05
C ALA A 21 -6.86 2.09 7.19
N ASN A 22 -7.62 3.17 7.14
CA ASN A 22 -9.09 3.10 7.17
C ASN A 22 -9.65 2.29 6.01
N ILE A 23 -9.13 2.53 4.82
CA ILE A 23 -9.58 1.82 3.61
C ILE A 23 -9.29 0.32 3.73
N LEU A 24 -8.14 -0.03 4.29
CA LEU A 24 -7.75 -1.41 4.48
C LEU A 24 -8.37 -2.05 5.73
N GLU A 25 -9.09 -1.27 6.53
CA GLU A 25 -9.73 -1.73 7.77
C GLU A 25 -8.71 -2.28 8.78
N ILE A 26 -7.55 -1.63 8.84
CA ILE A 26 -6.50 -1.93 9.82
C ILE A 26 -6.16 -0.67 10.59
N THR A 27 -5.43 -0.82 11.69
CA THR A 27 -4.98 0.33 12.45
C THR A 27 -3.80 1.01 11.75
N PRO A 28 -3.57 2.32 11.98
CA PRO A 28 -2.36 2.96 11.47
C PRO A 28 -1.08 2.27 11.94
N GLU A 29 -1.07 1.74 13.15
CA GLU A 29 0.09 1.00 13.68
C GLU A 29 0.37 -0.25 12.86
N ASP A 30 -0.66 -0.99 12.51
CA ASP A 30 -0.53 -2.18 11.66
C ASP A 30 -0.01 -1.79 10.27
N LEU A 31 -0.51 -0.70 9.73
CA LEU A 31 -0.04 -0.22 8.42
C LEU A 31 1.43 0.15 8.47
N PHE A 32 1.85 0.91 9.49
CA PHE A 32 3.25 1.30 9.63
C PHE A 32 4.16 0.09 9.80
N ARG A 33 3.71 -0.92 10.54
CA ARG A 33 4.47 -2.15 10.70
C ARG A 33 4.68 -2.86 9.36
N LYS A 34 3.63 -2.92 8.54
CA LYS A 34 3.73 -3.54 7.21
C LYS A 34 4.68 -2.76 6.31
N ILE A 35 4.66 -1.45 6.38
CA ILE A 35 5.49 -0.59 5.54
C ILE A 35 6.95 -0.58 6.01
N PHE A 36 7.18 -0.36 7.30
CA PHE A 36 8.53 -0.13 7.82
C PHE A 36 9.24 -1.39 8.31
N GLN A 37 8.51 -2.43 8.66
CA GLN A 37 9.08 -3.71 9.05
C GLN A 37 8.95 -4.76 7.95
N GLU A 38 8.54 -4.33 6.78
CA GLU A 38 8.45 -5.15 5.58
C GLU A 38 7.59 -6.40 5.74
N GLU A 39 6.53 -6.30 6.55
CA GLU A 39 5.53 -7.35 6.61
C GLU A 39 4.67 -7.31 5.34
N ASP A 40 4.34 -8.47 4.83
CA ASP A 40 3.56 -8.55 3.60
C ASP A 40 2.10 -8.12 3.82
N PHE A 41 1.54 -7.45 2.80
CA PHE A 41 0.11 -7.24 2.74
C PHE A 41 -0.59 -8.53 2.32
N THR A 42 -1.82 -8.70 2.78
CA THR A 42 -2.65 -9.80 2.30
C THR A 42 -3.07 -9.51 0.85
N LEU A 43 -3.49 -10.55 0.15
CA LEU A 43 -3.96 -10.39 -1.22
C LEU A 43 -5.15 -9.42 -1.30
N GLU A 44 -6.07 -9.51 -0.35
CA GLU A 44 -7.21 -8.60 -0.28
C GLU A 44 -6.77 -7.15 -0.10
N GLU A 45 -5.80 -6.92 0.78
CA GLU A 45 -5.25 -5.58 0.99
C GLU A 45 -4.59 -5.04 -0.28
N ILE A 46 -3.83 -5.86 -0.96
CA ILE A 46 -3.20 -5.49 -2.23
C ILE A 46 -4.26 -5.10 -3.26
N GLN A 47 -5.34 -5.88 -3.36
CA GLN A 47 -6.42 -5.59 -4.29
C GLN A 47 -7.10 -4.26 -3.99
N ARG A 48 -7.29 -3.94 -2.72
CA ARG A 48 -7.85 -2.64 -2.32
C ARG A 48 -6.91 -1.49 -2.68
N ILE A 49 -5.62 -1.67 -2.45
CA ILE A 49 -4.62 -0.65 -2.81
C ILE A 49 -4.59 -0.44 -4.32
N VAL A 50 -4.62 -1.52 -5.08
CA VAL A 50 -4.63 -1.46 -6.54
C VAL A 50 -5.83 -0.68 -7.05
N SER A 51 -7.02 -0.95 -6.50
CA SER A 51 -8.24 -0.25 -6.88
C SER A 51 -8.18 1.23 -6.50
N LEU A 52 -7.68 1.52 -5.31
CA LEU A 52 -7.60 2.88 -4.80
C LEU A 52 -6.67 3.75 -5.63
N LEU A 53 -5.49 3.22 -5.97
CA LEU A 53 -4.45 3.98 -6.66
C LEU A 53 -4.49 3.84 -8.18
N GLY A 54 -5.35 2.96 -8.71
CA GLY A 54 -5.44 2.73 -10.14
C GLY A 54 -4.15 2.14 -10.72
N LEU A 55 -3.53 1.21 -9.99
CA LEU A 55 -2.24 0.65 -10.40
C LEU A 55 -2.38 -0.29 -11.59
N SER A 56 -1.43 -0.22 -12.51
CA SER A 56 -1.29 -1.18 -13.60
C SER A 56 -0.66 -2.46 -13.09
N ASN A 57 -0.73 -3.52 -13.88
CA ASN A 57 -0.09 -4.79 -13.54
C ASN A 57 1.42 -4.63 -13.34
N ASP A 58 2.07 -3.81 -14.17
CA ASP A 58 3.50 -3.55 -14.03
C ASP A 58 3.81 -2.83 -12.72
N GLU A 59 2.97 -1.88 -12.33
CA GLU A 59 3.14 -1.16 -11.07
C GLU A 59 2.92 -2.08 -9.86
N VAL A 60 1.91 -2.92 -9.92
CA VAL A 60 1.66 -3.92 -8.86
C VAL A 60 2.87 -4.82 -8.69
N ASP A 61 3.39 -5.32 -9.79
CA ASP A 61 4.56 -6.19 -9.79
C ASP A 61 5.78 -5.49 -9.20
N ALA A 62 6.02 -4.24 -9.62
CA ALA A 62 7.16 -3.46 -9.14
C ALA A 62 7.07 -3.15 -7.64
N ILE A 63 5.88 -2.87 -7.13
CA ILE A 63 5.69 -2.50 -5.73
C ILE A 63 5.65 -3.71 -4.81
N PHE A 64 4.88 -4.73 -5.18
CA PHE A 64 4.55 -5.83 -4.24
C PHE A 64 5.34 -7.11 -4.48
N PHE A 65 5.83 -7.34 -5.68
CA PHE A 65 6.40 -8.64 -6.05
C PHE A 65 7.86 -8.59 -6.52
N LYS A 66 8.52 -7.45 -6.38
CA LYS A 66 9.94 -7.34 -6.72
C LYS A 66 10.83 -6.89 -5.57
#